data_5820f31918aca8dae3c1a5a9a85268ee
#
_entry.id   5820f31918aca8dae3c1a5a9a85268ee
#
_cell.length_a   1.000
_cell.length_b   1.000
_cell.length_c   1.000
_cell.angle_alpha   90.00
_cell.angle_beta   90.00
_cell.angle_gamma   90.00
#
_symmetry.space_group_name_H-M   'P 1'
#
loop_
_entity.id
_entity.type
_entity.pdbx_description
1 polymer ?
#
loop_
_entity_poly.entity_id
_entity_poly.type
_entity_poly.pdbx_seq_one_letter_code
_entity_poly.pdbx_strand_id
1 'polypeptide(L)'
;TQLAEQKIKEFSQYSDLLDNSLESAIYEFLREFIAFDNSKFDTFVKAHNWIHTIPLNEYGKFKDFFEENYEEHTRRYFEVFKSFFKNYSEFSQVQFSKLDNQDLVTTSNSFDNVKMFYGECFEHLTSNLEFLACLFNIKEGRRFDKFQKMSLIQYNGLDKANKLNPMKNTPEINDIFDSFNSKLRNASHHGHIFCENDIIKYKTSHDKDYNEIRYIDFLTECRKIFQSLCILFMLEIYFKKIILPKISNTNFPTKLSLGIRKAMFDS
;
A
#
# COMPACT_ATOMS: atom_id res chain seq x y z
N THR A 1 -8.95 -21.82 -9.90
CA THR A 1 -8.33 -21.56 -11.20
C THR A 1 -9.15 -20.60 -12.04
N GLN A 2 -10.44 -20.84 -12.35
CA GLN A 2 -11.27 -19.92 -13.14
C GLN A 2 -11.45 -18.53 -12.47
N LEU A 3 -11.62 -18.48 -11.14
CA LEU A 3 -11.72 -17.22 -10.41
C LEU A 3 -10.42 -16.39 -10.48
N ALA A 4 -9.27 -17.05 -10.39
CA ALA A 4 -7.97 -16.38 -10.51
C ALA A 4 -7.75 -15.85 -11.94
N GLU A 5 -8.11 -16.63 -12.98
CA GLU A 5 -8.04 -16.21 -14.38
C GLU A 5 -8.97 -15.02 -14.67
N GLN A 6 -10.20 -15.06 -14.12
CA GLN A 6 -11.13 -13.94 -14.24
C GLN A 6 -10.56 -12.68 -13.59
N LYS A 7 -10.00 -12.78 -12.38
CA LYS A 7 -9.40 -11.64 -11.69
C LYS A 7 -8.16 -11.09 -12.38
N ILE A 8 -7.31 -11.95 -12.92
CA ILE A 8 -6.16 -11.52 -13.74
C ILE A 8 -6.66 -10.76 -14.97
N LYS A 9 -7.74 -11.23 -15.60
CA LYS A 9 -8.36 -10.54 -16.75
C LYS A 9 -8.99 -9.20 -16.35
N GLU A 10 -9.65 -9.11 -15.21
CA GLU A 10 -10.16 -7.84 -14.66
C GLU A 10 -9.02 -6.88 -14.37
N PHE A 11 -7.89 -7.37 -13.85
CA PHE A 11 -6.69 -6.58 -13.65
C PHE A 11 -6.05 -6.07 -14.95
N SER A 12 -6.13 -6.83 -16.04
CA SER A 12 -5.50 -6.45 -17.32
C SER A 12 -6.04 -5.13 -17.86
N GLN A 13 -7.31 -4.77 -17.57
CA GLN A 13 -7.87 -3.45 -17.94
C GLN A 13 -7.10 -2.28 -17.30
N TYR A 14 -6.40 -2.50 -16.19
CA TYR A 14 -5.60 -1.46 -15.54
C TYR A 14 -4.14 -1.43 -16.02
N SER A 15 -3.68 -2.50 -16.68
CA SER A 15 -2.32 -2.63 -17.22
C SER A 15 -2.20 -2.32 -18.70
N ASP A 16 -3.27 -2.40 -19.46
CA ASP A 16 -3.27 -2.09 -20.91
C ASP A 16 -2.86 -0.63 -21.24
N LEU A 17 -2.80 0.22 -20.21
CA LEU A 17 -2.37 1.62 -20.32
C LEU A 17 -0.86 1.81 -20.04
N LEU A 18 -0.16 0.76 -19.66
CA LEU A 18 1.25 0.83 -19.30
C LEU A 18 2.14 0.52 -20.52
N ASP A 19 3.28 1.21 -20.59
CA ASP A 19 4.30 0.99 -21.62
C ASP A 19 5.24 -0.18 -21.23
N ASN A 20 6.22 -0.49 -22.08
CA ASN A 20 7.24 -1.52 -21.84
C ASN A 20 8.40 -1.03 -20.94
N SER A 21 8.13 -0.17 -19.97
CA SER A 21 9.12 0.34 -19.04
C SER A 21 9.34 -0.60 -17.84
N LEU A 22 10.42 -0.33 -17.08
CA LEU A 22 10.70 -1.06 -15.86
C LEU A 22 9.57 -0.89 -14.83
N GLU A 23 9.00 0.30 -14.71
CA GLU A 23 7.88 0.56 -13.80
C GLU A 23 6.65 -0.27 -14.17
N SER A 24 6.37 -0.42 -15.46
CA SER A 24 5.27 -1.27 -15.93
C SER A 24 5.51 -2.74 -15.59
N ALA A 25 6.73 -3.22 -15.78
CA ALA A 25 7.10 -4.59 -15.39
C ALA A 25 6.97 -4.81 -13.87
N ILE A 26 7.36 -3.81 -13.07
CA ILE A 26 7.19 -3.85 -11.60
C ILE A 26 5.70 -3.87 -11.25
N TYR A 27 4.88 -3.03 -11.88
CA TYR A 27 3.44 -2.99 -11.65
C TYR A 27 2.79 -4.36 -11.90
N GLU A 28 3.09 -4.99 -13.04
CA GLU A 28 2.61 -6.33 -13.38
C GLU A 28 3.06 -7.38 -12.35
N PHE A 29 4.31 -7.31 -11.93
CA PHE A 29 4.84 -8.20 -10.91
C PHE A 29 4.12 -8.03 -9.56
N LEU A 30 3.89 -6.80 -9.11
CA LEU A 30 3.18 -6.52 -7.86
C LEU A 30 1.73 -6.98 -7.89
N ARG A 31 1.10 -6.91 -9.06
CA ARG A 31 -0.24 -7.41 -9.29
C ARG A 31 -0.42 -8.86 -8.83
N GLU A 32 0.58 -9.71 -9.08
CA GLU A 32 0.53 -11.12 -8.70
C GLU A 32 0.40 -11.33 -7.18
N PHE A 33 0.93 -10.41 -6.36
CA PHE A 33 0.81 -10.51 -4.90
C PHE A 33 -0.57 -10.15 -4.36
N ILE A 34 -1.33 -9.36 -5.09
CA ILE A 34 -2.66 -8.90 -4.67
C ILE A 34 -3.79 -9.61 -5.40
N ALA A 35 -3.57 -10.15 -6.61
CA ALA A 35 -4.60 -10.78 -7.43
C ALA A 35 -5.24 -12.03 -6.79
N PHE A 36 -4.48 -12.77 -5.99
CA PHE A 36 -4.97 -13.96 -5.30
C PHE A 36 -5.71 -13.68 -3.99
N ASP A 37 -5.70 -12.44 -3.53
CA ASP A 37 -6.43 -12.01 -2.34
C ASP A 37 -7.58 -11.07 -2.75
N ASN A 38 -8.80 -11.58 -2.74
CA ASN A 38 -9.98 -10.82 -3.17
C ASN A 38 -10.14 -9.52 -2.42
N SER A 39 -9.89 -9.51 -1.11
CA SER A 39 -9.98 -8.32 -0.27
C SER A 39 -8.97 -7.26 -0.68
N LYS A 40 -7.73 -7.65 -0.96
CA LYS A 40 -6.66 -6.72 -1.38
C LYS A 40 -6.85 -6.23 -2.82
N PHE A 41 -7.39 -7.07 -3.70
CA PHE A 41 -7.79 -6.63 -5.02
C PHE A 41 -8.88 -5.55 -4.96
N ASP A 42 -9.94 -5.79 -4.21
CA ASP A 42 -11.03 -4.82 -4.04
C ASP A 42 -10.53 -3.51 -3.41
N THR A 43 -9.60 -3.62 -2.47
CA THR A 43 -8.92 -2.45 -1.85
C THR A 43 -8.16 -1.63 -2.91
N PHE A 44 -7.40 -2.29 -3.77
CA PHE A 44 -6.71 -1.62 -4.88
C PHE A 44 -7.70 -0.91 -5.81
N VAL A 45 -8.76 -1.58 -6.23
CA VAL A 45 -9.78 -1.02 -7.13
C VAL A 45 -10.46 0.20 -6.52
N LYS A 46 -10.83 0.13 -5.24
CA LYS A 46 -11.43 1.28 -4.52
C LYS A 46 -10.48 2.48 -4.50
N ALA A 47 -9.23 2.26 -4.11
CA ALA A 47 -8.23 3.33 -4.03
C ALA A 47 -7.88 3.91 -5.41
N HIS A 48 -7.76 3.04 -6.43
CA HIS A 48 -7.55 3.46 -7.82
C HIS A 48 -8.70 4.36 -8.30
N ASN A 49 -9.95 3.93 -8.12
CA ASN A 49 -11.12 4.72 -8.51
C ASN A 49 -11.19 6.04 -7.73
N TRP A 50 -10.83 6.03 -6.45
CA TRP A 50 -10.78 7.24 -5.63
C TRP A 50 -9.81 8.28 -6.21
N ILE A 51 -8.61 7.89 -6.67
CA ILE A 51 -7.67 8.81 -7.34
C ILE A 51 -8.33 9.47 -8.55
N HIS A 52 -9.13 8.74 -9.33
CA HIS A 52 -9.83 9.29 -10.49
C HIS A 52 -10.94 10.28 -10.16
N THR A 53 -11.41 10.32 -8.92
CA THR A 53 -12.40 11.34 -8.52
C THR A 53 -11.79 12.72 -8.27
N ILE A 54 -10.45 12.84 -8.28
CA ILE A 54 -9.74 14.11 -8.11
C ILE A 54 -9.60 14.77 -9.49
N PRO A 55 -10.10 16.01 -9.68
CA PRO A 55 -9.97 16.71 -10.96
C PRO A 55 -8.52 16.96 -11.35
N LEU A 56 -8.16 16.77 -12.63
CA LEU A 56 -6.79 16.87 -13.12
C LEU A 56 -6.15 18.26 -12.90
N ASN A 57 -6.96 19.31 -12.96
CA ASN A 57 -6.51 20.69 -12.73
C ASN A 57 -6.08 20.97 -11.28
N GLU A 58 -6.51 20.15 -10.34
CA GLU A 58 -6.18 20.30 -8.92
C GLU A 58 -4.79 19.75 -8.56
N TYR A 59 -4.19 18.94 -9.44
CA TYR A 59 -2.88 18.34 -9.17
C TYR A 59 -1.69 19.34 -9.27
N GLY A 60 -1.83 20.44 -10.00
CA GLY A 60 -0.91 21.57 -10.10
C GLY A 60 0.50 21.37 -9.52
N LYS A 61 0.76 22.04 -8.40
CA LYS A 61 2.06 21.98 -7.69
C LYS A 61 2.38 20.61 -7.07
N PHE A 62 1.41 19.73 -6.91
CA PHE A 62 1.66 18.38 -6.41
C PHE A 62 2.47 17.55 -7.39
N LYS A 63 2.33 17.79 -8.69
CA LYS A 63 3.11 17.11 -9.72
C LYS A 63 4.61 17.27 -9.46
N ASP A 64 5.08 18.51 -9.33
CA ASP A 64 6.51 18.80 -9.14
C ASP A 64 7.03 18.17 -7.85
N PHE A 65 6.26 18.32 -6.77
CA PHE A 65 6.57 17.68 -5.48
C PHE A 65 6.65 16.15 -5.58
N PHE A 66 5.72 15.52 -6.30
CA PHE A 66 5.72 14.07 -6.49
C PHE A 66 6.94 13.61 -7.30
N GLU A 67 7.26 14.28 -8.40
CA GLU A 67 8.41 13.96 -9.25
C GLU A 67 9.74 14.08 -8.47
N GLU A 68 9.89 15.10 -7.62
CA GLU A 68 11.08 15.31 -6.78
C GLU A 68 11.25 14.20 -5.72
N ASN A 69 10.16 13.62 -5.21
CA ASN A 69 10.22 12.63 -4.13
C ASN A 69 10.06 11.17 -4.61
N TYR A 70 9.70 10.93 -5.88
CA TYR A 70 9.38 9.60 -6.40
C TYR A 70 10.55 8.61 -6.31
N GLU A 71 11.77 9.04 -6.55
CA GLU A 71 12.96 8.18 -6.45
C GLU A 71 13.18 7.67 -5.03
N GLU A 72 13.04 8.54 -4.04
CA GLU A 72 13.19 8.16 -2.63
C GLU A 72 12.06 7.22 -2.17
N HIS A 73 10.81 7.45 -2.61
CA HIS A 73 9.69 6.53 -2.37
C HIS A 73 9.98 5.16 -2.99
N THR A 74 10.42 5.13 -4.24
CA THR A 74 10.76 3.90 -4.96
C THR A 74 11.87 3.12 -4.25
N ARG A 75 12.92 3.79 -3.78
CA ARG A 75 14.01 3.17 -3.00
C ARG A 75 13.49 2.48 -1.75
N ARG A 76 12.57 3.10 -1.00
CA ARG A 76 11.96 2.52 0.20
C ARG A 76 11.16 1.24 -0.12
N TYR A 77 10.44 1.21 -1.22
CA TYR A 77 9.74 -0.01 -1.64
C TYR A 77 10.71 -1.16 -1.94
N PHE A 78 11.82 -0.88 -2.64
CA PHE A 78 12.80 -1.90 -2.96
C PHE A 78 13.51 -2.48 -1.72
N GLU A 79 13.76 -1.70 -0.68
CA GLU A 79 14.31 -2.21 0.58
C GLU A 79 13.36 -3.25 1.22
N VAL A 80 12.05 -2.99 1.21
CA VAL A 80 11.07 -3.95 1.72
C VAL A 80 10.99 -5.19 0.85
N PHE A 81 11.02 -5.05 -0.48
CA PHE A 81 11.01 -6.22 -1.37
C PHE A 81 12.23 -7.11 -1.15
N LYS A 82 13.40 -6.53 -1.00
CA LYS A 82 14.61 -7.27 -0.66
C LYS A 82 14.45 -8.06 0.64
N SER A 83 13.88 -7.45 1.67
CA SER A 83 13.59 -8.09 2.95
C SER A 83 12.54 -9.20 2.81
N PHE A 84 11.48 -8.97 2.03
CA PHE A 84 10.45 -9.98 1.74
C PHE A 84 11.03 -11.22 1.05
N PHE A 85 11.79 -11.04 -0.02
CA PHE A 85 12.37 -12.16 -0.75
C PHE A 85 13.42 -12.93 0.06
N LYS A 86 14.15 -12.26 0.92
CA LYS A 86 15.06 -12.92 1.88
C LYS A 86 14.32 -13.88 2.81
N ASN A 87 13.07 -13.56 3.16
CA ASN A 87 12.24 -14.34 4.08
C ASN A 87 11.08 -15.07 3.38
N TYR A 88 11.14 -15.26 2.06
CA TYR A 88 10.03 -15.77 1.28
C TYR A 88 9.55 -17.16 1.72
N SER A 89 10.46 -18.04 2.12
CA SER A 89 10.13 -19.38 2.62
C SER A 89 9.21 -19.34 3.86
N GLU A 90 9.41 -18.38 4.75
CA GLU A 90 8.55 -18.20 5.92
C GLU A 90 7.14 -17.77 5.50
N PHE A 91 7.04 -16.79 4.61
CA PHE A 91 5.75 -16.26 4.17
C PHE A 91 4.95 -17.24 3.28
N SER A 92 5.63 -18.15 2.57
CA SER A 92 4.97 -19.17 1.75
C SER A 92 4.20 -20.19 2.57
N GLN A 93 4.58 -20.44 3.84
CA GLN A 93 3.88 -21.36 4.75
C GLN A 93 2.38 -21.03 4.88
N VAL A 94 2.02 -19.73 4.95
CA VAL A 94 0.62 -19.29 5.04
C VAL A 94 -0.19 -19.70 3.81
N GLN A 95 0.45 -19.74 2.65
CA GLN A 95 -0.20 -20.06 1.37
C GLN A 95 -0.55 -21.56 1.29
N PHE A 96 0.37 -22.42 1.71
CA PHE A 96 0.15 -23.87 1.71
C PHE A 96 -0.88 -24.30 2.76
N SER A 97 -0.82 -23.71 3.95
CA SER A 97 -1.77 -24.01 5.02
C SER A 97 -3.22 -23.69 4.69
N LYS A 98 -3.49 -22.70 3.83
CA LYS A 98 -4.84 -22.33 3.38
C LYS A 98 -5.44 -23.33 2.39
N LEU A 99 -4.63 -24.14 1.71
CA LEU A 99 -5.10 -25.09 0.70
C LEU A 99 -5.73 -26.35 1.29
N ASP A 100 -5.36 -26.75 2.51
CA ASP A 100 -5.72 -28.06 3.10
C ASP A 100 -6.88 -28.03 4.10
N ASN A 101 -7.52 -26.89 4.35
CA ASN A 101 -8.59 -26.71 5.36
C ASN A 101 -8.25 -27.31 6.76
N GLN A 102 -6.97 -27.51 7.07
CA GLN A 102 -6.49 -27.97 8.35
C GLN A 102 -6.12 -26.81 9.26
N ASP A 103 -5.99 -27.06 10.54
CA ASP A 103 -5.43 -26.09 11.47
C ASP A 103 -4.07 -25.62 10.96
N LEU A 104 -3.94 -24.32 10.77
CA LEU A 104 -2.75 -23.70 10.23
C LEU A 104 -1.55 -24.02 11.13
N VAL A 105 -0.61 -24.81 10.62
CA VAL A 105 0.61 -25.23 11.32
C VAL A 105 1.81 -24.68 10.58
N THR A 106 2.77 -24.16 11.32
CA THR A 106 4.07 -23.75 10.77
C THR A 106 5.06 -24.90 10.77
N THR A 107 5.85 -25.01 9.72
CA THR A 107 6.91 -26.01 9.58
C THR A 107 8.29 -25.47 9.94
N SER A 108 8.42 -24.16 10.03
CA SER A 108 9.64 -23.46 10.45
C SER A 108 9.28 -22.20 11.23
N ASN A 109 10.22 -21.70 12.02
CA ASN A 109 10.04 -20.51 12.83
C ASN A 109 11.31 -19.65 12.80
N SER A 110 11.32 -18.64 11.94
CA SER A 110 12.36 -17.62 11.85
C SER A 110 11.88 -16.30 12.48
N PHE A 111 11.32 -16.38 13.68
CA PHE A 111 10.62 -15.27 14.35
C PHE A 111 11.39 -13.95 14.32
N ASP A 112 12.69 -13.95 14.61
CA ASP A 112 13.46 -12.70 14.65
C ASP A 112 13.55 -12.01 13.28
N ASN A 113 13.69 -12.76 12.21
CA ASN A 113 13.70 -12.22 10.86
C ASN A 113 12.31 -11.67 10.46
N VAL A 114 11.26 -12.42 10.78
CA VAL A 114 9.86 -12.03 10.47
C VAL A 114 9.44 -10.82 11.28
N LYS A 115 9.84 -10.74 12.54
CA LYS A 115 9.63 -9.58 13.41
C LYS A 115 10.27 -8.31 12.83
N MET A 116 11.52 -8.41 12.38
CA MET A 116 12.21 -7.29 11.73
C MET A 116 11.51 -6.88 10.43
N PHE A 117 11.13 -7.84 9.61
CA PHE A 117 10.38 -7.58 8.38
C PHE A 117 9.07 -6.81 8.63
N TYR A 118 8.28 -7.21 9.63
CA TYR A 118 7.05 -6.49 9.99
C TYR A 118 7.34 -5.03 10.35
N GLY A 119 8.36 -4.80 11.16
CA GLY A 119 8.80 -3.45 11.54
C GLY A 119 9.22 -2.61 10.33
N GLU A 120 10.04 -3.16 9.45
CA GLU A 120 10.49 -2.51 8.20
C GLU A 120 9.31 -2.15 7.29
N CYS A 121 8.39 -3.11 7.06
CA CYS A 121 7.18 -2.85 6.28
C CYS A 121 6.37 -1.68 6.85
N PHE A 122 6.15 -1.69 8.17
CA PHE A 122 5.41 -0.64 8.84
C PHE A 122 6.07 0.74 8.68
N GLU A 123 7.40 0.81 8.86
CA GLU A 123 8.16 2.05 8.72
C GLU A 123 8.09 2.62 7.30
N HIS A 124 8.32 1.77 6.30
CA HIS A 124 8.32 2.20 4.90
C HIS A 124 6.91 2.55 4.40
N LEU A 125 5.90 1.74 4.76
CA LEU A 125 4.52 2.03 4.43
C LEU A 125 4.10 3.39 5.00
N THR A 126 4.38 3.64 6.29
CA THR A 126 4.02 4.92 6.92
C THR A 126 4.79 6.11 6.38
N SER A 127 6.02 5.91 5.92
CA SER A 127 6.81 6.97 5.28
C SER A 127 6.26 7.34 3.90
N ASN A 128 5.77 6.37 3.14
CA ASN A 128 5.21 6.58 1.81
C ASN A 128 3.71 7.01 1.83
N LEU A 129 3.08 7.04 3.01
CA LEU A 129 1.71 7.59 3.16
C LEU A 129 1.59 9.06 2.74
N GLU A 130 2.69 9.79 2.66
CA GLU A 130 2.72 11.17 2.21
C GLU A 130 2.04 11.36 0.86
N PHE A 131 2.23 10.42 -0.06
CA PHE A 131 1.55 10.41 -1.36
C PHE A 131 0.03 10.45 -1.21
N LEU A 132 -0.56 9.50 -0.47
CA LEU A 132 -2.02 9.47 -0.26
C LEU A 132 -2.52 10.67 0.56
N ALA A 133 -1.73 11.13 1.51
CA ALA A 133 -2.06 12.28 2.34
C ALA A 133 -2.14 13.58 1.53
N CYS A 134 -1.23 13.77 0.58
CA CYS A 134 -1.27 14.89 -0.36
C CYS A 134 -2.51 14.80 -1.29
N LEU A 135 -2.80 13.62 -1.82
CA LEU A 135 -4.00 13.40 -2.64
C LEU A 135 -5.29 13.64 -1.86
N PHE A 136 -5.33 13.21 -0.59
CA PHE A 136 -6.45 13.47 0.31
C PHE A 136 -6.68 14.97 0.50
N ASN A 137 -5.61 15.75 0.73
CA ASN A 137 -5.75 17.21 0.85
C ASN A 137 -6.35 17.83 -0.42
N ILE A 138 -5.87 17.42 -1.61
CA ILE A 138 -6.40 17.90 -2.89
C ILE A 138 -7.88 17.53 -3.04
N LYS A 139 -8.24 16.30 -2.72
CA LYS A 139 -9.63 15.83 -2.76
C LYS A 139 -10.57 16.64 -1.89
N GLU A 140 -10.07 17.09 -0.74
CA GLU A 140 -10.80 17.96 0.20
C GLU A 140 -10.77 19.45 -0.19
N GLY A 141 -10.32 19.79 -1.40
CA GLY A 141 -10.23 21.18 -1.88
C GLY A 141 -9.13 22.00 -1.22
N ARG A 142 -8.14 21.36 -0.61
CA ARG A 142 -6.98 22.05 0.01
C ARG A 142 -5.75 21.96 -0.90
N ARG A 143 -4.75 22.80 -0.61
CA ARG A 143 -3.41 22.58 -1.21
C ARG A 143 -2.88 21.22 -0.74
N PHE A 144 -2.15 20.52 -1.59
CA PHE A 144 -1.58 19.20 -1.30
C PHE A 144 -0.76 19.16 0.01
N ASP A 145 -0.05 20.24 0.32
CA ASP A 145 0.86 20.38 1.46
C ASP A 145 0.18 20.93 2.74
N LYS A 146 -1.17 21.04 2.76
CA LYS A 146 -1.88 21.71 3.84
C LYS A 146 -3.08 20.91 4.33
N PHE A 147 -2.94 20.32 5.50
CA PHE A 147 -4.04 19.67 6.20
C PHE A 147 -4.91 20.70 6.93
N GLN A 148 -6.05 20.26 7.44
CA GLN A 148 -6.98 21.15 8.17
C GLN A 148 -6.31 21.88 9.35
N LYS A 149 -5.40 21.21 10.09
CA LYS A 149 -4.77 21.70 11.31
C LYS A 149 -3.25 21.68 11.29
N MET A 150 -2.60 21.23 10.21
CA MET A 150 -1.16 21.09 10.15
C MET A 150 -0.64 21.27 8.70
N SER A 151 0.63 21.55 8.56
CA SER A 151 1.35 21.51 7.29
C SER A 151 1.86 20.11 6.97
N LEU A 152 2.30 19.88 5.72
CA LEU A 152 2.96 18.62 5.31
C LEU A 152 4.23 18.34 6.13
N ILE A 153 5.00 19.37 6.46
CA ILE A 153 6.20 19.24 7.33
C ILE A 153 5.80 18.71 8.71
N GLN A 154 4.74 19.27 9.31
CA GLN A 154 4.23 18.81 10.60
C GLN A 154 3.66 17.38 10.49
N TYR A 155 2.96 17.06 9.40
CA TYR A 155 2.48 15.70 9.11
C TYR A 155 3.65 14.71 9.02
N ASN A 156 4.72 15.06 8.32
CA ASN A 156 5.91 14.22 8.20
C ASN A 156 6.62 14.00 9.55
N GLY A 157 6.52 14.92 10.45
CA GLY A 157 7.02 14.81 11.83
C GLY A 157 6.12 14.04 12.80
N LEU A 158 4.91 13.60 12.39
CA LEU A 158 4.04 12.81 13.25
C LEU A 158 4.63 11.45 13.57
N ASP A 159 4.33 10.94 14.76
CA ASP A 159 4.56 9.54 15.09
C ASP A 159 3.91 8.63 14.05
N LYS A 160 4.59 7.54 13.70
CA LYS A 160 4.13 6.61 12.67
C LYS A 160 2.71 6.09 12.90
N ALA A 161 2.35 5.81 14.16
CA ALA A 161 1.00 5.38 14.54
C ALA A 161 -0.09 6.44 14.25
N ASN A 162 0.27 7.71 14.16
CA ASN A 162 -0.66 8.83 13.95
C ASN A 162 -0.76 9.28 12.49
N LYS A 163 0.05 8.74 11.60
CA LYS A 163 0.08 9.10 10.17
C LYS A 163 -1.26 8.88 9.45
N LEU A 164 -2.05 7.89 9.88
CA LEU A 164 -3.36 7.60 9.30
C LEU A 164 -4.47 8.54 9.77
N ASN A 165 -4.33 9.18 10.94
CA ASN A 165 -5.40 9.95 11.56
C ASN A 165 -6.08 10.98 10.64
N PRO A 166 -5.37 11.73 9.79
CA PRO A 166 -6.00 12.68 8.89
C PRO A 166 -6.91 12.04 7.83
N MET A 167 -6.65 10.77 7.48
CA MET A 167 -7.31 10.04 6.38
C MET A 167 -8.24 8.93 6.85
N LYS A 168 -8.33 8.67 8.16
CA LYS A 168 -9.05 7.50 8.74
C LYS A 168 -10.53 7.40 8.37
N ASN A 169 -11.14 8.48 7.93
CA ASN A 169 -12.55 8.52 7.54
C ASN A 169 -12.74 8.46 6.01
N THR A 170 -11.74 7.99 5.26
CA THR A 170 -11.79 7.83 3.81
C THR A 170 -11.99 6.35 3.48
N PRO A 171 -13.25 5.88 3.27
CA PRO A 171 -13.55 4.45 3.12
C PRO A 171 -12.78 3.79 1.97
N GLU A 172 -12.50 4.55 0.90
CA GLU A 172 -11.87 4.05 -0.31
C GLU A 172 -10.41 3.64 -0.12
N ILE A 173 -9.74 4.19 0.90
CA ILE A 173 -8.33 3.90 1.18
C ILE A 173 -8.09 3.24 2.55
N ASN A 174 -9.10 3.18 3.42
CA ASN A 174 -8.96 2.63 4.76
C ASN A 174 -8.51 1.17 4.77
N ASP A 175 -9.03 0.37 3.84
CA ASP A 175 -8.72 -1.07 3.76
C ASP A 175 -7.24 -1.34 3.38
N ILE A 176 -6.51 -0.33 2.87
CA ILE A 176 -5.05 -0.43 2.67
C ILE A 176 -4.35 -0.67 4.02
N PHE A 177 -4.93 -0.19 5.11
CA PHE A 177 -4.30 -0.13 6.43
C PHE A 177 -4.90 -1.11 7.45
N ASP A 178 -5.66 -2.10 7.01
CA ASP A 178 -6.33 -3.09 7.86
C ASP A 178 -5.36 -3.91 8.74
N SER A 179 -4.11 -4.08 8.29
CA SER A 179 -3.03 -4.77 9.02
C SER A 179 -2.14 -3.82 9.85
N PHE A 180 -2.57 -2.59 10.05
CA PHE A 180 -1.78 -1.55 10.70
C PHE A 180 -1.86 -1.65 12.22
N ASN A 181 -1.04 -2.51 12.82
CA ASN A 181 -1.00 -2.72 14.27
C ASN A 181 0.21 -2.00 14.89
N SER A 182 -0.02 -0.79 15.41
CA SER A 182 1.02 0.02 16.05
C SER A 182 1.58 -0.60 17.33
N LYS A 183 0.79 -1.40 18.07
CA LYS A 183 1.27 -2.12 19.27
C LYS A 183 2.28 -3.18 18.87
N LEU A 184 1.96 -3.97 17.84
CA LEU A 184 2.84 -5.02 17.32
C LEU A 184 4.14 -4.42 16.78
N ARG A 185 4.07 -3.32 16.03
CA ARG A 185 5.25 -2.58 15.54
C ARG A 185 6.10 -2.07 16.69
N ASN A 186 5.51 -1.41 17.68
CA ASN A 186 6.25 -0.87 18.81
C ASN A 186 6.95 -1.99 19.61
N ALA A 187 6.24 -3.10 19.85
CA ALA A 187 6.84 -4.27 20.49
C ALA A 187 8.01 -4.84 19.69
N SER A 188 7.90 -4.91 18.36
CA SER A 188 8.94 -5.42 17.46
C SER A 188 10.23 -4.58 17.53
N HIS A 189 10.12 -3.25 17.64
CA HIS A 189 11.29 -2.36 17.71
C HIS A 189 11.89 -2.23 19.11
N HIS A 190 11.07 -2.30 20.16
CA HIS A 190 11.53 -2.05 21.53
C HIS A 190 11.81 -3.34 22.33
N GLY A 191 11.81 -4.50 21.69
CA GLY A 191 12.17 -5.77 22.32
C GLY A 191 11.13 -6.35 23.29
N HIS A 192 9.91 -5.80 23.32
CA HIS A 192 8.80 -6.32 24.12
C HIS A 192 7.97 -7.37 23.38
N ILE A 193 8.63 -8.20 22.59
CA ILE A 193 8.02 -9.27 21.80
C ILE A 193 8.92 -10.49 21.79
N PHE A 194 8.35 -11.66 22.02
CA PHE A 194 9.07 -12.94 21.97
C PHE A 194 8.10 -14.04 21.52
N CYS A 195 8.67 -15.15 21.03
CA CYS A 195 7.92 -16.32 20.58
C CYS A 195 8.20 -17.49 21.53
N GLU A 196 7.15 -18.14 21.99
CA GLU A 196 7.19 -19.32 22.85
C GLU A 196 6.13 -20.32 22.39
N ASN A 197 6.55 -21.53 22.02
CA ASN A 197 5.65 -22.59 21.55
C ASN A 197 4.65 -22.13 20.46
N ASP A 198 5.17 -21.43 19.44
CA ASP A 198 4.39 -20.85 18.33
C ASP A 198 3.37 -19.78 18.73
N ILE A 199 3.40 -19.32 19.97
CA ILE A 199 2.66 -18.15 20.42
C ILE A 199 3.61 -16.97 20.56
N ILE A 200 3.28 -15.88 19.88
CA ILE A 200 3.99 -14.62 20.02
C ILE A 200 3.30 -13.81 21.09
N LYS A 201 4.06 -13.43 22.10
CA LYS A 201 3.64 -12.54 23.19
C LYS A 201 4.25 -11.17 22.99
N TYR A 202 3.43 -10.13 22.97
CA TYR A 202 3.90 -8.77 22.74
C TYR A 202 3.13 -7.74 23.57
N LYS A 203 3.82 -6.66 23.94
CA LYS A 203 3.21 -5.51 24.63
C LYS A 203 3.94 -4.22 24.32
N THR A 204 3.30 -3.10 24.59
CA THR A 204 3.96 -1.79 24.64
C THR A 204 4.45 -1.51 26.07
N SER A 205 5.27 -0.48 26.24
CA SER A 205 5.75 -0.05 27.57
C SER A 205 4.62 0.37 28.54
N HIS A 206 3.42 0.66 28.00
CA HIS A 206 2.27 1.10 28.78
C HIS A 206 1.26 -0.04 29.08
N ASP A 207 1.39 -1.17 28.43
CA ASP A 207 0.51 -2.32 28.65
C ASP A 207 0.96 -3.10 29.88
N LYS A 208 0.01 -3.48 30.77
CA LYS A 208 0.28 -4.35 31.91
C LYS A 208 0.50 -5.79 31.48
N ASP A 209 -0.37 -6.29 30.61
CA ASP A 209 -0.41 -7.67 30.17
C ASP A 209 0.12 -7.80 28.74
N TYR A 210 0.57 -9.01 28.38
CA TYR A 210 0.95 -9.34 27.02
C TYR A 210 -0.30 -9.63 26.18
N ASN A 211 -0.32 -9.13 24.96
CA ASN A 211 -1.19 -9.61 23.91
C ASN A 211 -0.55 -10.87 23.31
N GLU A 212 -1.37 -11.76 22.78
CA GLU A 212 -0.93 -13.01 22.18
C GLU A 212 -1.44 -13.12 20.75
N ILE A 213 -0.61 -13.69 19.88
CA ILE A 213 -0.95 -14.04 18.50
C ILE A 213 -0.19 -15.31 18.12
N ARG A 214 -0.82 -16.24 17.41
CA ARG A 214 -0.11 -17.41 16.88
C ARG A 214 0.91 -16.99 15.84
N TYR A 215 2.03 -17.69 15.74
CA TYR A 215 3.07 -17.38 14.75
C TYR A 215 2.53 -17.37 13.32
N ILE A 216 1.66 -18.32 12.95
CA ILE A 216 1.02 -18.37 11.63
C ILE A 216 0.13 -17.15 11.35
N ASP A 217 -0.57 -16.66 12.35
CA ASP A 217 -1.40 -15.46 12.22
C ASP A 217 -0.53 -14.20 12.08
N PHE A 218 0.63 -14.18 12.76
CA PHE A 218 1.63 -13.12 12.57
C PHE A 218 2.23 -13.12 11.16
N LEU A 219 2.54 -14.29 10.59
CA LEU A 219 2.94 -14.40 9.19
C LEU A 219 1.85 -13.85 8.25
N THR A 220 0.57 -14.09 8.59
CA THR A 220 -0.56 -13.54 7.84
C THR A 220 -0.59 -12.02 7.91
N GLU A 221 -0.36 -11.42 9.08
CA GLU A 221 -0.27 -9.96 9.23
C GLU A 221 0.94 -9.38 8.46
N CYS A 222 2.07 -10.08 8.45
CA CYS A 222 3.23 -9.70 7.63
C CYS A 222 2.91 -9.68 6.13
N ARG A 223 2.16 -10.66 5.64
CA ARG A 223 1.71 -10.69 4.24
C ARG A 223 0.75 -9.55 3.92
N LYS A 224 -0.22 -9.31 4.80
CA LYS A 224 -1.20 -8.23 4.60
C LYS A 224 -0.54 -6.86 4.54
N ILE A 225 0.38 -6.56 5.45
CA ILE A 225 1.09 -5.27 5.42
C ILE A 225 1.99 -5.14 4.19
N PHE A 226 2.60 -6.23 3.73
CA PHE A 226 3.35 -6.26 2.48
C PHE A 226 2.44 -6.02 1.27
N GLN A 227 1.28 -6.65 1.21
CA GLN A 227 0.28 -6.42 0.15
C GLN A 227 -0.22 -4.97 0.14
N SER A 228 -0.41 -4.36 1.31
CA SER A 228 -0.76 -2.95 1.44
C SER A 228 0.33 -2.03 0.85
N LEU A 229 1.59 -2.38 1.08
CA LEU A 229 2.73 -1.68 0.49
C LEU A 229 2.80 -1.87 -1.03
N CYS A 230 2.50 -3.08 -1.54
CA CYS A 230 2.38 -3.33 -2.98
C CYS A 230 1.28 -2.47 -3.61
N ILE A 231 0.10 -2.38 -2.98
CA ILE A 231 -1.00 -1.54 -3.44
C ILE A 231 -0.56 -0.08 -3.52
N LEU A 232 0.06 0.45 -2.47
CA LEU A 232 0.51 1.83 -2.45
C LEU A 232 1.52 2.12 -3.57
N PHE A 233 2.48 1.22 -3.78
CA PHE A 233 3.46 1.38 -4.87
C PHE A 233 2.82 1.31 -6.26
N MET A 234 1.87 0.39 -6.46
CA MET A 234 1.11 0.32 -7.72
C MET A 234 0.33 1.62 -7.98
N LEU A 235 -0.26 2.22 -6.97
CA LEU A 235 -0.96 3.51 -7.10
C LEU A 235 0.02 4.65 -7.46
N GLU A 236 1.22 4.67 -6.91
CA GLU A 236 2.26 5.65 -7.25
C GLU A 236 2.78 5.46 -8.69
N ILE A 237 3.04 4.21 -9.12
CA ILE A 237 3.41 3.91 -10.52
C ILE A 237 2.28 4.35 -11.45
N TYR A 238 1.04 4.01 -11.14
CA TYR A 238 -0.11 4.39 -11.92
C TYR A 238 -0.23 5.92 -12.03
N PHE A 239 -0.09 6.61 -10.91
CA PHE A 239 -0.10 8.07 -10.90
C PHE A 239 0.99 8.65 -11.82
N LYS A 240 2.23 8.15 -11.69
CA LYS A 240 3.36 8.59 -12.51
C LYS A 240 3.14 8.36 -14.01
N LYS A 241 2.65 7.17 -14.39
CA LYS A 241 2.56 6.76 -15.79
C LYS A 241 1.29 7.23 -16.49
N ILE A 242 0.19 7.35 -15.77
CA ILE A 242 -1.12 7.61 -16.38
C ILE A 242 -1.67 9.00 -16.03
N ILE A 243 -1.55 9.42 -14.79
CA ILE A 243 -2.13 10.69 -14.35
C ILE A 243 -1.23 11.86 -14.69
N LEU A 244 0.06 11.79 -14.37
CA LEU A 244 1.01 12.89 -14.62
C LEU A 244 1.09 13.32 -16.10
N PRO A 245 1.17 12.41 -17.09
CA PRO A 245 1.18 12.82 -18.50
C PRO A 245 -0.09 13.56 -18.90
N LYS A 246 -1.26 13.18 -18.35
CA LYS A 246 -2.53 13.88 -18.62
C LYS A 246 -2.54 15.30 -18.06
N ILE A 247 -1.95 15.51 -16.88
CA ILE A 247 -1.79 16.85 -16.28
C ILE A 247 -0.90 17.73 -17.14
N SER A 248 0.20 17.19 -17.65
CA SER A 248 1.16 17.91 -18.49
C SER A 248 0.58 18.31 -19.85
N ASN A 249 -0.37 17.54 -20.37
CA ASN A 249 -1.03 17.78 -21.64
C ASN A 249 -2.27 18.71 -21.53
N THR A 250 -2.66 19.16 -20.34
CA THR A 250 -3.81 20.07 -20.15
C THR A 250 -3.57 21.50 -20.65
N ASN A 251 -2.42 21.82 -21.24
CA ASN A 251 -2.20 23.03 -22.04
C ASN A 251 -2.88 22.98 -23.42
N PHE A 252 -3.62 21.89 -23.77
CA PHE A 252 -4.47 21.85 -24.96
C PHE A 252 -5.75 22.65 -24.74
N PRO A 253 -6.16 23.45 -25.73
CA PRO A 253 -7.37 24.26 -25.61
C PRO A 253 -8.59 23.40 -25.34
N THR A 254 -9.38 23.80 -24.34
CA THR A 254 -10.54 23.13 -23.74
C THR A 254 -11.60 22.61 -24.75
N LYS A 255 -11.54 23.02 -26.01
CA LYS A 255 -12.47 22.57 -27.07
C LYS A 255 -12.14 21.20 -27.67
N LEU A 256 -10.86 20.74 -27.60
CA LEU A 256 -10.51 19.40 -28.09
C LEU A 256 -10.79 18.30 -27.06
N SER A 257 -10.72 18.62 -25.77
CA SER A 257 -10.94 17.65 -24.69
C SER A 257 -12.39 17.14 -24.59
N LEU A 258 -13.37 17.95 -24.98
CA LEU A 258 -14.78 17.55 -24.98
C LEU A 258 -15.12 16.55 -26.10
N GLY A 259 -14.46 16.65 -27.27
CA GLY A 259 -14.66 15.73 -28.39
C GLY A 259 -14.07 14.33 -28.11
N ILE A 260 -12.90 14.27 -27.44
CA ILE A 260 -12.25 13.00 -27.11
C ILE A 260 -12.96 12.29 -25.95
N ARG A 261 -13.46 13.03 -24.95
CA ARG A 261 -14.29 12.45 -23.89
C ARG A 261 -15.56 11.79 -24.43
N LYS A 262 -16.24 12.43 -25.38
CA LYS A 262 -17.46 11.88 -25.99
C LYS A 262 -17.16 10.60 -26.78
N ALA A 263 -16.05 10.53 -27.49
CA ALA A 263 -15.64 9.35 -28.25
C ALA A 263 -15.19 8.16 -27.37
N MET A 264 -14.74 8.41 -26.13
CA MET A 264 -14.30 7.34 -25.20
C MET A 264 -15.44 6.76 -24.34
N PHE A 265 -16.57 7.47 -24.23
CA PHE A 265 -17.71 7.02 -23.40
C PHE A 265 -18.92 6.58 -24.21
N ASP A 266 -18.97 6.83 -25.52
CA ASP A 266 -20.04 6.44 -26.44
C ASP A 266 -19.67 5.21 -27.31
N SER A 267 -18.54 4.55 -27.04
CA SER A 267 -18.10 3.27 -27.62
C SER A 267 -18.08 2.17 -26.57
#